data_4cca10c338c107423d9533b00638568e
#
_entry.id   4cca10c338c107423d9533b00638568e
#
_cell.length_a   1.000
_cell.length_b   1.000
_cell.length_c   1.000
_cell.angle_alpha   90.00
_cell.angle_beta   90.00
_cell.angle_gamma   90.00
#
_symmetry.space_group_name_H-M   'P 1'
#
loop_
_entity.id
_entity.type
_entity.pdbx_description
1 polymer ?
#
loop_
_entity_poly.entity_id
_entity_poly.type
_entity_poly.pdbx_seq_one_letter_code
_entity_poly.pdbx_strand_id
1 'polypeptide(L)'
;MASSIPSFRGRTALLIAAAASMAVVVSLSAMARAPEFTPVSANPPISIETNDLGRGDIRFFAYRDRAGDQIRFLLARDSAGRIKGAIDACQRCSMYRKGYFSSRGDLVCRYCGNRYKLEAMESGLGSCVPVKLPFQMTGQAVNIKPADLERERGLF
;
A
#
# COMPACT_ATOMS: atom_id res chain seq x y z
N MET A 1 -36.22 44.25 -52.12
CA MET A 1 -35.06 44.39 -51.22
C MET A 1 -35.27 43.39 -50.10
N ALA A 2 -34.60 42.22 -50.15
CA ALA A 2 -34.71 41.16 -49.16
C ALA A 2 -33.35 41.06 -48.46
N SER A 3 -33.33 41.35 -47.15
CA SER A 3 -32.12 41.26 -46.32
C SER A 3 -32.04 39.85 -45.70
N SER A 4 -30.94 39.14 -46.05
CA SER A 4 -30.62 37.84 -45.51
C SER A 4 -29.94 37.97 -44.16
N ILE A 5 -30.47 37.28 -43.14
CA ILE A 5 -29.89 37.17 -41.80
C ILE A 5 -29.01 35.87 -41.77
N PRO A 6 -27.73 35.92 -41.41
CA PRO A 6 -26.94 34.70 -41.28
C PRO A 6 -27.24 33.99 -39.95
N SER A 7 -27.51 32.69 -40.00
CA SER A 7 -27.73 31.84 -38.85
C SER A 7 -26.41 31.48 -38.18
N PHE A 8 -26.20 31.96 -36.96
CA PHE A 8 -25.05 31.70 -36.11
C PHE A 8 -25.35 30.57 -35.09
N ARG A 9 -25.62 29.34 -35.55
CA ARG A 9 -26.06 28.24 -34.68
C ARG A 9 -25.14 26.98 -34.68
N GLY A 10 -23.90 27.08 -35.15
CA GLY A 10 -23.08 25.86 -35.32
C GLY A 10 -21.83 25.73 -34.45
N ARG A 11 -21.41 26.75 -33.69
CA ARG A 11 -20.08 26.72 -33.03
C ARG A 11 -20.10 26.47 -31.54
N THR A 12 -21.19 26.65 -30.85
CA THR A 12 -21.28 26.45 -29.37
C THR A 12 -21.56 25.00 -28.95
N ALA A 13 -22.17 24.19 -29.79
CA ALA A 13 -22.48 22.79 -29.46
C ALA A 13 -21.20 21.88 -29.48
N LEU A 14 -20.19 22.21 -30.29
CA LEU A 14 -18.98 21.39 -30.43
C LEU A 14 -18.00 21.55 -29.24
N LEU A 15 -18.00 22.70 -28.59
CA LEU A 15 -17.12 22.97 -27.46
C LEU A 15 -17.59 22.33 -26.13
N ILE A 16 -18.89 22.13 -25.97
CA ILE A 16 -19.47 21.52 -24.77
C ILE A 16 -19.20 19.99 -24.76
N ALA A 17 -19.21 19.34 -25.92
CA ALA A 17 -18.93 17.91 -26.03
C ALA A 17 -17.46 17.55 -25.73
N ALA A 18 -16.50 18.42 -26.07
CA ALA A 18 -15.09 18.22 -25.80
C ALA A 18 -14.73 18.36 -24.31
N ALA A 19 -15.41 19.27 -23.58
CA ALA A 19 -15.18 19.46 -22.14
C ALA A 19 -15.71 18.28 -21.29
N ALA A 20 -16.82 17.68 -21.69
CA ALA A 20 -17.39 16.52 -21.00
C ALA A 20 -16.53 15.26 -21.14
N SER A 21 -15.85 15.05 -22.28
CA SER A 21 -14.97 13.90 -22.50
C SER A 21 -13.67 13.98 -21.69
N MET A 22 -13.15 15.17 -21.40
CA MET A 22 -11.91 15.34 -20.63
C MET A 22 -12.14 15.11 -19.11
N ALA A 23 -13.34 15.40 -18.60
CA ALA A 23 -13.68 15.17 -17.19
C ALA A 23 -13.80 13.67 -16.83
N VAL A 24 -14.19 12.81 -17.77
CA VAL A 24 -14.33 11.36 -17.55
C VAL A 24 -12.96 10.66 -17.47
N VAL A 25 -11.95 11.14 -18.20
CA VAL A 25 -10.60 10.53 -18.21
C VAL A 25 -9.85 10.78 -16.90
N VAL A 26 -10.09 11.89 -16.20
CA VAL A 26 -9.42 12.22 -14.94
C VAL A 26 -9.98 11.40 -13.76
N SER A 27 -11.21 10.93 -13.84
CA SER A 27 -11.88 10.19 -12.75
C SER A 27 -11.50 8.72 -12.65
N LEU A 28 -10.86 8.11 -13.67
CA LEU A 28 -10.47 6.70 -13.66
C LEU A 28 -9.09 6.42 -13.05
N SER A 29 -8.34 7.43 -12.66
CA SER A 29 -6.96 7.27 -12.14
C SER A 29 -6.88 6.97 -10.64
N ALA A 30 -7.99 6.82 -9.94
CA ALA A 30 -8.03 6.47 -8.51
C ALA A 30 -8.02 4.95 -8.24
N MET A 31 -7.63 4.13 -9.21
CA MET A 31 -7.39 2.70 -8.97
C MET A 31 -6.22 2.56 -8.00
N ALA A 32 -6.43 1.82 -6.92
CA ALA A 32 -5.46 1.56 -5.87
C ALA A 32 -4.12 1.13 -6.49
N ARG A 33 -3.16 2.07 -6.53
CA ARG A 33 -1.81 1.81 -7.04
C ARG A 33 -1.21 0.69 -6.20
N ALA A 34 -0.54 -0.26 -6.86
CA ALA A 34 0.19 -1.29 -6.14
C ALA A 34 1.17 -0.61 -5.17
N PRO A 35 1.36 -1.12 -3.93
CA PRO A 35 2.32 -0.52 -3.02
C PRO A 35 3.70 -0.55 -3.66
N GLU A 36 4.41 0.56 -3.55
CA GLU A 36 5.82 0.63 -3.89
C GLU A 36 6.60 -0.01 -2.74
N PHE A 37 7.45 -0.99 -3.06
CA PHE A 37 8.28 -1.67 -2.08
C PHE A 37 9.68 -1.06 -2.07
N THR A 38 10.07 -0.50 -0.93
CA THR A 38 11.43 -0.02 -0.71
C THR A 38 12.36 -1.21 -0.50
N PRO A 39 13.39 -1.40 -1.35
CA PRO A 39 14.37 -2.47 -1.14
C PRO A 39 15.18 -2.21 0.12
N VAL A 40 15.43 -3.26 0.91
CA VAL A 40 16.29 -3.18 2.10
C VAL A 40 17.54 -4.03 1.91
N SER A 41 18.65 -3.55 2.51
CA SER A 41 19.94 -4.25 2.47
C SER A 41 19.86 -5.59 3.21
N ALA A 42 20.56 -6.60 2.66
CA ALA A 42 20.71 -7.91 3.29
C ALA A 42 21.75 -7.91 4.45
N ASN A 43 22.38 -6.78 4.75
CA ASN A 43 23.38 -6.70 5.83
C ASN A 43 22.69 -6.84 7.19
N PRO A 44 23.05 -7.84 8.02
CA PRO A 44 22.45 -8.04 9.32
C PRO A 44 23.06 -7.11 10.40
N PRO A 45 22.22 -6.56 11.31
CA PRO A 45 20.77 -6.59 11.25
C PRO A 45 20.23 -5.66 10.15
N ILE A 46 19.05 -5.99 9.60
CA ILE A 46 18.35 -5.06 8.73
C ILE A 46 17.85 -3.92 9.61
N SER A 47 18.41 -2.72 9.42
CA SER A 47 18.06 -1.53 10.20
C SER A 47 17.30 -0.53 9.32
N ILE A 48 16.12 -0.10 9.79
CA ILE A 48 15.23 0.81 9.07
C ILE A 48 14.90 1.99 9.99
N GLU A 49 15.32 3.19 9.57
CA GLU A 49 14.95 4.42 10.26
C GLU A 49 13.46 4.71 10.09
N THR A 50 12.82 5.13 11.18
CA THR A 50 11.38 5.41 11.23
C THR A 50 11.04 6.87 11.49
N ASN A 51 12.02 7.78 11.47
CA ASN A 51 11.81 9.20 11.73
C ASN A 51 10.79 9.85 10.79
N ASP A 52 10.78 9.42 9.56
CA ASP A 52 9.95 9.91 8.48
C ASP A 52 8.63 9.09 8.30
N LEU A 53 8.36 8.12 9.18
CA LEU A 53 7.11 7.39 9.22
C LEU A 53 6.13 8.13 10.14
N GLY A 54 5.21 8.88 9.56
CA GLY A 54 4.19 9.64 10.27
C GLY A 54 3.13 8.75 10.94
N ARG A 55 2.33 9.34 11.85
CA ARG A 55 1.19 8.64 12.45
C ARG A 55 0.14 8.33 11.37
N GLY A 56 -0.32 7.08 11.31
CA GLY A 56 -1.22 6.58 10.28
C GLY A 56 -0.53 6.14 8.98
N ASP A 57 0.79 6.30 8.88
CA ASP A 57 1.54 5.89 7.70
C ASP A 57 1.83 4.40 7.72
N ILE A 58 1.86 3.82 6.53
CA ILE A 58 2.26 2.44 6.25
C ILE A 58 3.29 2.47 5.12
N ARG A 59 4.46 1.87 5.34
CA ARG A 59 5.49 1.69 4.32
C ARG A 59 5.73 0.23 4.06
N PHE A 60 5.94 -0.10 2.80
CA PHE A 60 6.19 -1.44 2.33
C PHE A 60 7.66 -1.60 1.95
N PHE A 61 8.23 -2.75 2.32
CA PHE A 61 9.63 -3.07 2.12
C PHE A 61 9.78 -4.42 1.46
N ALA A 62 10.88 -4.60 0.72
CA ALA A 62 11.26 -5.85 0.09
C ALA A 62 12.68 -6.23 0.51
N TYR A 63 12.83 -7.36 1.15
CA TYR A 63 14.08 -8.02 1.45
C TYR A 63 14.33 -9.12 0.41
N ARG A 64 15.52 -9.16 -0.14
CA ARG A 64 15.96 -10.26 -1.02
C ARG A 64 16.97 -11.11 -0.28
N ASP A 65 16.66 -12.38 -0.11
CA ASP A 65 17.54 -13.32 0.55
C ASP A 65 18.70 -13.78 -0.36
N ARG A 66 19.58 -14.63 0.17
CA ARG A 66 20.75 -15.17 -0.56
C ARG A 66 20.35 -16.10 -1.72
N ALA A 67 19.17 -16.71 -1.66
CA ALA A 67 18.64 -17.55 -2.74
C ALA A 67 18.01 -16.72 -3.86
N GLY A 68 17.83 -15.42 -3.66
CA GLY A 68 17.20 -14.50 -4.60
C GLY A 68 15.70 -14.33 -4.38
N ASP A 69 15.11 -15.02 -3.38
CA ASP A 69 13.71 -14.91 -3.06
C ASP A 69 13.40 -13.54 -2.44
N GLN A 70 12.28 -12.96 -2.85
CA GLN A 70 11.83 -11.67 -2.35
C GLN A 70 10.78 -11.85 -1.25
N ILE A 71 11.11 -11.45 -0.03
CA ILE A 71 10.23 -11.46 1.12
C ILE A 71 9.75 -10.02 1.37
N ARG A 72 8.43 -9.83 1.37
CA ARG A 72 7.81 -8.52 1.49
C ARG A 72 7.25 -8.32 2.88
N PHE A 73 7.42 -7.12 3.43
CA PHE A 73 6.91 -6.77 4.75
C PHE A 73 6.52 -5.29 4.80
N LEU A 74 5.92 -4.89 5.89
CA LEU A 74 5.52 -3.51 6.13
C LEU A 74 5.84 -3.08 7.56
N LEU A 75 6.09 -1.78 7.69
CA LEU A 75 6.11 -1.08 8.97
C LEU A 75 5.04 0.00 8.94
N ALA A 76 4.38 0.20 10.06
CA ALA A 76 3.36 1.22 10.23
C ALA A 76 3.56 1.95 11.56
N ARG A 77 3.13 3.21 11.64
CA ARG A 77 3.03 3.93 12.92
C ARG A 77 1.58 4.17 13.24
N ASP A 78 1.09 3.62 14.35
CA ASP A 78 -0.30 3.81 14.78
C ASP A 78 -0.56 5.25 15.28
N SER A 79 -1.80 5.59 15.59
CA SER A 79 -2.19 6.92 16.09
C SER A 79 -1.56 7.27 17.43
N ALA A 80 -1.19 6.29 18.24
CA ALA A 80 -0.45 6.47 19.49
C ALA A 80 1.06 6.64 19.27
N GLY A 81 1.55 6.54 18.03
CA GLY A 81 2.96 6.67 17.67
C GLY A 81 3.78 5.38 17.82
N ARG A 82 3.15 4.24 18.10
CA ARG A 82 3.82 2.95 18.23
C ARG A 82 4.11 2.35 16.85
N ILE A 83 5.30 1.78 16.70
CA ILE A 83 5.66 1.05 15.48
C ILE A 83 5.02 -0.33 15.50
N LYS A 84 4.44 -0.70 14.39
CA LYS A 84 3.86 -2.00 14.08
C LYS A 84 4.58 -2.61 12.87
N GLY A 85 4.79 -3.92 12.88
CA GLY A 85 5.40 -4.64 11.77
C GLY A 85 4.59 -5.87 11.40
N ALA A 86 4.45 -6.12 10.11
CA ALA A 86 3.86 -7.34 9.59
C ALA A 86 4.54 -7.80 8.30
N ILE A 87 4.54 -9.08 8.06
CA ILE A 87 4.82 -9.66 6.75
C ILE A 87 3.69 -9.25 5.80
N ASP A 88 3.98 -8.99 4.53
CA ASP A 88 2.97 -8.64 3.51
C ASP A 88 2.15 -9.88 3.10
N ALA A 89 1.64 -10.59 4.09
CA ALA A 89 0.85 -11.81 3.94
C ALA A 89 -0.15 -11.97 5.09
N CYS A 90 -1.35 -12.44 4.75
CA CYS A 90 -2.37 -12.79 5.72
C CYS A 90 -2.31 -14.30 6.00
N GLN A 91 -2.41 -14.73 7.25
CA GLN A 91 -2.34 -16.15 7.62
C GLN A 91 -3.31 -17.02 6.79
N ARG A 92 -4.53 -16.56 6.56
CA ARG A 92 -5.54 -17.30 5.78
C ARG A 92 -5.41 -17.12 4.27
N CYS A 93 -5.01 -15.92 3.81
CA CYS A 93 -5.05 -15.56 2.39
C CYS A 93 -3.69 -15.65 1.70
N SER A 94 -2.63 -16.10 2.40
CA SER A 94 -1.26 -16.16 1.87
C SER A 94 -1.14 -17.01 0.61
N MET A 95 -1.92 -18.09 0.51
CA MET A 95 -1.93 -18.97 -0.67
C MET A 95 -2.23 -18.22 -2.00
N TYR A 96 -2.92 -17.08 -1.93
CA TYR A 96 -3.20 -16.24 -3.10
C TYR A 96 -2.10 -15.21 -3.41
N ARG A 97 -1.09 -15.06 -2.55
CA ARG A 97 0.12 -14.20 -2.72
C ARG A 97 -0.18 -12.73 -3.07
N LYS A 98 -1.35 -12.20 -2.67
CA LYS A 98 -1.79 -10.84 -3.03
C LYS A 98 -1.22 -9.75 -2.13
N GLY A 99 -0.95 -10.05 -0.85
CA GLY A 99 -0.47 -9.09 0.13
C GLY A 99 -1.49 -8.01 0.49
N TYR A 100 -0.98 -6.86 0.89
CA TYR A 100 -1.77 -5.73 1.39
C TYR A 100 -1.54 -4.46 0.55
N PHE A 101 -2.36 -3.46 0.83
CA PHE A 101 -2.14 -2.07 0.44
C PHE A 101 -2.66 -1.13 1.53
N SER A 102 -2.20 0.11 1.51
CA SER A 102 -2.68 1.17 2.41
C SER A 102 -3.85 1.91 1.80
N SER A 103 -4.90 2.15 2.59
CA SER A 103 -6.04 2.97 2.17
C SER A 103 -6.64 3.72 3.36
N ARG A 104 -6.57 5.05 3.32
CA ARG A 104 -7.13 5.94 4.35
C ARG A 104 -6.60 5.62 5.76
N GLY A 105 -5.29 5.31 5.88
CA GLY A 105 -4.65 4.95 7.15
C GLY A 105 -4.95 3.53 7.66
N ASP A 106 -5.70 2.72 6.90
CA ASP A 106 -5.93 1.32 7.21
C ASP A 106 -5.03 0.42 6.34
N LEU A 107 -4.64 -0.72 6.89
CA LEU A 107 -4.08 -1.82 6.13
C LEU A 107 -5.21 -2.64 5.52
N VAL A 108 -5.18 -2.89 4.20
CA VAL A 108 -6.25 -3.59 3.49
C VAL A 108 -5.71 -4.83 2.78
N CYS A 109 -6.30 -5.99 3.03
CA CYS A 109 -5.96 -7.23 2.33
C CYS A 109 -6.44 -7.17 0.87
N ARG A 110 -5.52 -7.40 -0.09
CA ARG A 110 -5.84 -7.36 -1.53
C ARG A 110 -6.74 -8.49 -2.00
N TYR A 111 -6.83 -9.57 -1.24
CA TYR A 111 -7.65 -10.73 -1.61
C TYR A 111 -9.08 -10.60 -1.09
N CYS A 112 -9.25 -10.41 0.23
CA CYS A 112 -10.57 -10.45 0.85
C CYS A 112 -11.16 -9.07 1.18
N GLY A 113 -10.40 -7.99 0.99
CA GLY A 113 -10.85 -6.62 1.26
C GLY A 113 -10.93 -6.26 2.76
N ASN A 114 -10.58 -7.17 3.67
CA ASN A 114 -10.56 -6.88 5.10
C ASN A 114 -9.66 -5.68 5.41
N ARG A 115 -10.18 -4.78 6.23
CA ARG A 115 -9.51 -3.55 6.66
C ARG A 115 -9.10 -3.67 8.11
N TYR A 116 -7.83 -3.37 8.39
CA TYR A 116 -7.23 -3.45 9.72
C TYR A 116 -6.83 -2.05 10.16
N LYS A 117 -7.38 -1.59 11.27
CA LYS A 117 -6.86 -0.41 11.97
C LYS A 117 -5.46 -0.72 12.50
N LEU A 118 -4.54 0.22 12.38
CA LEU A 118 -3.14 -0.02 12.78
C LEU A 118 -3.01 -0.37 14.26
N GLU A 119 -3.85 0.18 15.12
CA GLU A 119 -3.90 -0.12 16.56
C GLU A 119 -4.21 -1.59 16.85
N ALA A 120 -5.06 -2.22 16.02
CA ALA A 120 -5.57 -3.58 16.18
C ALA A 120 -5.07 -4.55 15.10
N MET A 121 -4.09 -4.15 14.30
CA MET A 121 -3.58 -4.92 13.17
C MET A 121 -3.15 -6.34 13.58
N GLU A 122 -2.56 -6.48 14.76
CA GLU A 122 -2.07 -7.75 15.29
C GLU A 122 -3.18 -8.69 15.77
N SER A 123 -4.36 -8.15 16.07
CA SER A 123 -5.54 -8.95 16.50
C SER A 123 -6.28 -9.55 15.30
N GLY A 124 -6.11 -8.99 14.11
CA GLY A 124 -6.76 -9.43 12.89
C GLY A 124 -8.28 -9.25 12.89
N LEU A 125 -8.95 -9.97 12.00
CA LEU A 125 -10.41 -10.05 11.87
C LEU A 125 -10.80 -11.52 11.69
N GLY A 126 -11.23 -12.16 12.76
CA GLY A 126 -11.46 -13.59 12.78
C GLY A 126 -10.17 -14.37 12.47
N SER A 127 -10.21 -15.26 11.48
CA SER A 127 -9.02 -16.03 11.04
C SER A 127 -8.12 -15.25 10.05
N CYS A 128 -8.49 -14.04 9.66
CA CYS A 128 -7.69 -13.20 8.79
C CYS A 128 -6.79 -12.30 9.66
N VAL A 129 -5.57 -12.74 9.91
CA VAL A 129 -4.58 -12.03 10.74
C VAL A 129 -3.35 -11.74 9.89
N PRO A 130 -2.83 -10.49 9.87
CA PRO A 130 -1.52 -10.22 9.31
C PRO A 130 -0.44 -11.06 10.00
N VAL A 131 0.44 -11.68 9.22
CA VAL A 131 1.55 -12.46 9.79
C VAL A 131 2.50 -11.50 10.50
N LYS A 132 2.75 -11.75 11.78
CA LYS A 132 3.55 -10.87 12.63
C LYS A 132 5.01 -10.86 12.18
N LEU A 133 5.60 -9.68 12.13
CA LEU A 133 7.04 -9.50 11.93
C LEU A 133 7.70 -9.19 13.28
N PRO A 134 8.57 -10.06 13.79
CA PRO A 134 9.39 -9.77 14.97
C PRO A 134 10.44 -8.69 14.65
N PHE A 135 10.59 -7.71 15.53
CA PHE A 135 11.63 -6.69 15.43
C PHE A 135 12.00 -6.12 16.80
N GLN A 136 13.10 -5.41 16.87
CA GLN A 136 13.56 -4.67 18.04
C GLN A 136 13.72 -3.19 17.70
N MET A 137 13.34 -2.32 18.63
CA MET A 137 13.60 -0.89 18.51
C MET A 137 14.95 -0.52 19.15
N THR A 138 15.76 0.24 18.45
CA THR A 138 16.97 0.88 18.98
C THR A 138 16.89 2.36 18.62
N GLY A 139 16.55 3.18 19.60
CA GLY A 139 16.20 4.57 19.31
C GLY A 139 14.98 4.65 18.36
N GLN A 140 15.18 5.25 17.20
CA GLN A 140 14.14 5.35 16.17
C GLN A 140 14.32 4.36 15.01
N ALA A 141 15.26 3.43 15.12
CA ALA A 141 15.49 2.39 14.14
C ALA A 141 14.79 1.09 14.54
N VAL A 142 14.12 0.47 13.55
CA VAL A 142 13.61 -0.89 13.61
C VAL A 142 14.70 -1.84 13.15
N ASN A 143 15.08 -2.80 13.99
CA ASN A 143 16.07 -3.83 13.66
C ASN A 143 15.39 -5.17 13.50
N ILE A 144 15.57 -5.79 12.34
CA ILE A 144 14.97 -7.06 11.93
C ILE A 144 16.10 -8.06 11.69
N LYS A 145 15.97 -9.27 12.23
CA LYS A 145 16.89 -10.36 11.91
C LYS A 145 16.49 -10.96 10.56
N PRO A 146 17.42 -11.12 9.60
CA PRO A 146 17.11 -11.77 8.33
C PRO A 146 16.39 -13.12 8.48
N ALA A 147 16.79 -13.93 9.45
CA ALA A 147 16.17 -15.22 9.73
C ALA A 147 14.66 -15.14 10.07
N ASP A 148 14.20 -14.02 10.65
CA ASP A 148 12.77 -13.84 10.95
C ASP A 148 11.95 -13.56 9.67
N LEU A 149 12.55 -12.95 8.65
CA LEU A 149 11.95 -12.78 7.33
C LEU A 149 12.02 -14.09 6.54
N GLU A 150 13.19 -14.74 6.51
CA GLU A 150 13.45 -15.97 5.74
C GLU A 150 12.56 -17.15 6.17
N ARG A 151 12.12 -17.18 7.43
CA ARG A 151 11.16 -18.16 7.94
C ARG A 151 9.82 -18.09 7.19
N GLU A 152 9.45 -16.91 6.73
CA GLU A 152 8.17 -16.64 6.07
C GLU A 152 8.25 -16.70 4.53
N ARG A 153 9.38 -17.18 3.99
CA ARG A 153 9.63 -17.31 2.53
C ARG A 153 8.49 -18.02 1.78
N GLY A 154 7.94 -19.07 2.37
CA GLY A 154 6.86 -19.87 1.76
C GLY A 154 5.54 -19.12 1.51
N LEU A 155 5.42 -17.88 2.00
CA LEU A 155 4.22 -17.06 1.81
C LEU A 155 4.24 -16.26 0.49
N PHE A 156 5.34 -16.28 -0.30
CA PHE A 156 5.56 -15.46 -1.51
C PHE A 156 5.73 -16.26 -2.80
#